data_866a2686ac4e17f18e8cac0ad7bf3054
#
_entry.id   866a2686ac4e17f18e8cac0ad7bf3054
#
_cell.length_a   1.000
_cell.length_b   1.000
_cell.length_c   1.000
_cell.angle_alpha   90.00
_cell.angle_beta   90.00
_cell.angle_gamma   90.00
#
_symmetry.space_group_name_H-M   'P 1'
#
loop_
_entity.id
_entity.type
_entity.pdbx_description
1 polymer ?
#
loop_
_entity_poly.entity_id
_entity_poly.type
_entity_poly.pdbx_seq_one_letter_code
_entity_poly.pdbx_strand_id
1 'polypeptide(L)'
;MGKSLHGLQYLSQVLKDRTAEKYYMALVAGEVDWPMTIEGFLTKDEAVNKVQITREPISDESLPVKTAYRPLKTIDMSASCHKATLLEVHLITGRSHQIRAHLSSIGHPIIGDIKYGDKRINAFYKENYHVTSQLLHAHHVILPDGRYIEAALPDIWSRVGL
;
A
#
# COMPACT_ATOMS: atom_id res chain seq x y z
N MET A 1 19.99 -7.89 6.45
CA MET A 1 20.28 -6.49 6.13
C MET A 1 21.23 -5.94 7.19
N GLY A 2 22.25 -5.17 6.85
CA GLY A 2 23.10 -4.52 7.82
C GLY A 2 23.92 -5.46 8.72
N LYS A 3 24.65 -6.42 8.14
CA LYS A 3 25.52 -7.35 8.88
C LYS A 3 26.76 -6.68 9.52
N SER A 4 26.94 -5.38 9.31
CA SER A 4 28.02 -4.59 9.90
C SER A 4 27.48 -3.26 10.45
N LEU A 5 28.22 -2.63 11.37
CA LEU A 5 27.87 -1.32 11.93
C LEU A 5 27.72 -0.26 10.82
N HIS A 6 28.64 -0.24 9.85
CA HIS A 6 28.56 0.65 8.68
C HIS A 6 27.30 0.42 7.85
N GLY A 7 26.90 -0.83 7.63
CA GLY A 7 25.66 -1.17 6.91
C GLY A 7 24.40 -0.70 7.64
N LEU A 8 24.37 -0.82 8.97
CA LEU A 8 23.27 -0.33 9.80
C LEU A 8 23.20 1.19 9.79
N GLN A 9 24.31 1.89 9.91
CA GLN A 9 24.39 3.35 9.84
C GLN A 9 23.94 3.87 8.48
N TYR A 10 24.41 3.26 7.40
CA TYR A 10 24.01 3.62 6.04
C TYR A 10 22.49 3.44 5.83
N LEU A 11 21.93 2.29 6.19
CA LEU A 11 20.48 2.05 6.07
C LEU A 11 19.66 3.02 6.92
N SER A 12 20.12 3.29 8.14
CA SER A 12 19.46 4.26 9.02
C SER A 12 19.44 5.66 8.40
N GLN A 13 20.55 6.07 7.78
CA GLN A 13 20.65 7.37 7.12
C GLN A 13 19.76 7.44 5.88
N VAL A 14 19.79 6.44 5.00
CA VAL A 14 18.94 6.34 3.80
C VAL A 14 17.46 6.39 4.15
N LEU A 15 17.05 5.71 5.22
CA LEU A 15 15.66 5.71 5.69
C LEU A 15 15.26 7.07 6.27
N LYS A 16 16.16 7.70 7.03
CA LYS A 16 15.96 9.05 7.60
C LYS A 16 15.84 10.11 6.51
N ASP A 17 16.73 10.09 5.53
CA ASP A 17 16.77 11.06 4.44
C ASP A 17 15.70 10.77 3.37
N ARG A 18 15.00 9.64 3.48
CA ARG A 18 13.96 9.20 2.53
C ARG A 18 14.45 9.12 1.09
N THR A 19 15.72 8.77 0.89
CA THR A 19 16.34 8.68 -0.44
C THR A 19 16.16 7.32 -1.11
N ALA A 20 15.67 6.30 -0.37
CA ALA A 20 15.34 5.00 -0.94
C ALA A 20 13.98 5.04 -1.64
N GLU A 21 13.89 4.44 -2.82
CA GLU A 21 12.62 4.17 -3.48
C GLU A 21 11.98 2.93 -2.85
N LYS A 22 10.69 3.02 -2.52
CA LYS A 22 9.95 1.97 -1.80
C LYS A 22 8.77 1.51 -2.61
N TYR A 23 8.74 0.22 -2.88
CA TYR A 23 7.68 -0.42 -3.64
C TYR A 23 6.94 -1.46 -2.81
N TYR A 24 5.63 -1.43 -2.94
CA TYR A 24 4.72 -2.31 -2.24
C TYR A 24 3.89 -3.10 -3.25
N MET A 25 3.47 -4.30 -2.86
CA MET A 25 2.39 -5.01 -3.51
C MET A 25 1.11 -4.79 -2.70
N ALA A 26 0.02 -4.47 -3.39
CA ALA A 26 -1.29 -4.28 -2.78
C ALA A 26 -2.34 -5.03 -3.60
N LEU A 27 -3.19 -5.82 -2.94
CA LEU A 27 -4.38 -6.38 -3.57
C LEU A 27 -5.57 -5.50 -3.19
N VAL A 28 -6.17 -4.87 -4.20
CA VAL A 28 -7.26 -3.91 -4.02
C VAL A 28 -8.58 -4.42 -4.58
N ALA A 29 -9.67 -3.91 -4.04
CA ALA A 29 -11.01 -4.18 -4.54
C ALA A 29 -11.26 -3.45 -5.86
N GLY A 30 -11.91 -4.15 -6.79
CA GLY A 30 -12.29 -3.62 -8.08
C GLY A 30 -11.21 -3.81 -9.15
N GLU A 31 -11.58 -3.41 -10.35
CA GLU A 31 -10.71 -3.46 -11.53
C GLU A 31 -9.98 -2.13 -11.70
N VAL A 32 -8.67 -2.19 -11.82
CA VAL A 32 -7.80 -1.04 -12.08
C VAL A 32 -7.07 -1.31 -13.40
N ASP A 33 -7.37 -0.50 -14.42
CA ASP A 33 -6.88 -0.75 -15.79
C ASP A 33 -5.63 0.04 -16.15
N TRP A 34 -5.38 1.16 -15.46
CA TRP A 34 -4.35 2.12 -15.83
C TRP A 34 -3.41 2.45 -14.69
N PRO A 35 -2.11 2.65 -14.99
CA PRO A 35 -1.18 3.22 -14.02
C PRO A 35 -1.55 4.68 -13.76
N MET A 36 -1.40 5.11 -12.52
CA MET A 36 -1.71 6.47 -12.10
C MET A 36 -0.77 6.93 -11.00
N THR A 37 -0.53 8.23 -10.98
CA THR A 37 0.05 8.92 -9.83
C THR A 37 -1.04 9.76 -9.17
N ILE A 38 -1.30 9.49 -7.90
CA ILE A 38 -2.29 10.20 -7.09
C ILE A 38 -1.60 11.13 -6.11
N GLU A 39 -2.11 12.35 -6.03
CA GLU A 39 -1.61 13.40 -5.15
C GLU A 39 -2.76 13.90 -4.27
N GLY A 40 -2.42 14.48 -3.13
CA GLY A 40 -3.37 15.06 -2.21
C GLY A 40 -2.72 15.52 -0.93
N PHE A 41 -3.55 15.78 0.06
CA PHE A 41 -3.14 16.18 1.39
C PHE A 41 -3.66 15.17 2.41
N LEU A 42 -2.78 14.71 3.27
CA LEU A 42 -3.08 13.78 4.34
C LEU A 42 -3.17 14.54 5.65
N THR A 43 -4.31 14.44 6.31
CA THR A 43 -4.53 14.99 7.66
C THR A 43 -4.85 13.85 8.61
N LYS A 44 -4.19 13.80 9.76
CA LYS A 44 -4.39 12.77 10.77
C LYS A 44 -5.48 13.18 11.76
N ASP A 45 -6.43 12.29 12.00
CA ASP A 45 -7.36 12.36 13.10
C ASP A 45 -6.80 11.51 14.26
N GLU A 46 -6.25 12.18 15.26
CA GLU A 46 -5.61 11.52 16.40
C GLU A 46 -6.63 10.76 17.27
N ALA A 47 -7.87 11.24 17.36
CA ALA A 47 -8.90 10.64 18.21
C ALA A 47 -9.25 9.20 17.78
N VAL A 48 -9.26 8.93 16.48
CA VAL A 48 -9.58 7.61 15.93
C VAL A 48 -8.37 6.94 15.28
N ASN A 49 -7.19 7.58 15.37
CA ASN A 49 -5.95 7.12 14.71
C ASN A 49 -6.17 6.75 13.24
N LYS A 50 -6.84 7.64 12.52
CA LYS A 50 -7.18 7.49 11.11
C LYS A 50 -6.66 8.69 10.33
N VAL A 51 -6.36 8.51 9.05
CA VAL A 51 -5.99 9.63 8.18
C VAL A 51 -7.06 9.84 7.13
N GLN A 52 -7.22 11.09 6.73
CA GLN A 52 -8.08 11.51 5.65
C GLN A 52 -7.24 12.06 4.51
N ILE A 53 -7.62 11.74 3.28
CA ILE A 53 -7.01 12.30 2.07
C ILE A 53 -7.97 13.29 1.46
N THR A 54 -7.48 14.49 1.16
CA THR A 54 -8.23 15.58 0.52
C THR A 54 -7.44 16.17 -0.64
N ARG A 55 -8.11 16.83 -1.58
CA ARG A 55 -7.46 17.50 -2.71
C ARG A 55 -6.72 18.76 -2.28
N GLU A 56 -7.31 19.48 -1.32
CA GLU A 56 -6.77 20.72 -0.76
C GLU A 56 -6.46 20.51 0.73
N PRO A 57 -5.50 21.26 1.31
CA PRO A 57 -5.25 21.18 2.75
C PRO A 57 -6.47 21.67 3.53
N ILE A 58 -6.85 20.95 4.55
CA ILE A 58 -7.99 21.30 5.45
C ILE A 58 -7.55 21.91 6.77
N SER A 59 -6.26 21.88 7.06
CA SER A 59 -5.63 22.49 8.24
C SER A 59 -4.14 22.69 7.99
N ASP A 60 -3.47 23.42 8.88
CA ASP A 60 -2.01 23.61 8.86
C ASP A 60 -1.24 22.29 9.09
N GLU A 61 -1.90 21.27 9.60
CA GLU A 61 -1.34 19.92 9.81
C GLU A 61 -1.48 19.02 8.57
N SER A 62 -2.14 19.49 7.53
CA SER A 62 -2.30 18.75 6.27
C SER A 62 -0.96 18.63 5.55
N LEU A 63 -0.51 17.39 5.32
CA LEU A 63 0.78 17.10 4.69
C LEU A 63 0.59 16.65 3.25
N PRO A 64 1.33 17.22 2.28
CA PRO A 64 1.26 16.76 0.91
C PRO A 64 1.72 15.31 0.80
N VAL A 65 1.00 14.52 0.02
CA VAL A 65 1.26 13.10 -0.21
C VAL A 65 1.18 12.77 -1.69
N LYS A 66 2.05 11.83 -2.11
CA LYS A 66 2.12 11.35 -3.49
C LYS A 66 2.39 9.87 -3.52
N THR A 67 1.56 9.15 -4.27
CA THR A 67 1.65 7.70 -4.46
C THR A 67 1.44 7.40 -5.93
N ALA A 68 2.34 6.62 -6.53
CA ALA A 68 2.15 6.09 -7.87
C ALA A 68 1.82 4.60 -7.80
N TYR A 69 0.99 4.11 -8.71
CA TYR A 69 0.72 2.69 -8.82
C TYR A 69 0.57 2.25 -10.28
N ARG A 70 0.80 0.97 -10.52
CA ARG A 70 0.48 0.31 -11.79
C ARG A 70 -0.19 -1.05 -11.53
N PRO A 71 -1.24 -1.38 -12.29
CA PRO A 71 -1.86 -2.69 -12.22
C PRO A 71 -0.92 -3.76 -12.81
N LEU A 72 -0.84 -4.91 -12.15
CA LEU A 72 -0.07 -6.06 -12.61
C LEU A 72 -0.96 -7.21 -13.08
N LYS A 73 -2.05 -7.47 -12.35
CA LYS A 73 -2.93 -8.60 -12.62
C LYS A 73 -4.31 -8.32 -12.06
N THR A 74 -5.35 -8.53 -12.84
CA THR A 74 -6.73 -8.56 -12.36
C THR A 74 -7.15 -9.99 -12.09
N ILE A 75 -7.80 -10.21 -10.95
CA ILE A 75 -8.35 -11.50 -10.54
C ILE A 75 -9.86 -11.38 -10.59
N ASP A 76 -10.49 -12.25 -11.35
CA ASP A 76 -11.93 -12.36 -11.40
C ASP A 76 -12.39 -13.44 -10.40
N MET A 77 -13.09 -13.01 -9.37
CA MET A 77 -13.63 -13.90 -8.34
C MET A 77 -15.04 -14.32 -8.75
N SER A 78 -15.12 -15.27 -9.68
CA SER A 78 -16.36 -15.72 -10.33
C SER A 78 -17.51 -16.08 -9.37
N ALA A 79 -17.20 -16.49 -8.15
CA ALA A 79 -18.19 -16.83 -7.14
C ALA A 79 -18.86 -15.62 -6.45
N SER A 80 -18.29 -14.41 -6.57
CA SER A 80 -18.74 -13.23 -5.82
C SER A 80 -19.11 -12.04 -6.69
N CYS A 81 -18.93 -12.11 -8.01
CA CYS A 81 -19.02 -10.95 -8.93
C CYS A 81 -18.09 -9.79 -8.55
N HIS A 82 -17.07 -10.04 -7.73
CA HIS A 82 -16.09 -9.04 -7.33
C HIS A 82 -14.79 -9.26 -8.07
N LYS A 83 -14.26 -8.19 -8.65
CA LYS A 83 -12.91 -8.18 -9.20
C LYS A 83 -11.94 -7.64 -8.15
N ALA A 84 -10.72 -8.10 -8.22
CA ALA A 84 -9.61 -7.58 -7.44
C ALA A 84 -8.41 -7.34 -8.36
N THR A 85 -7.61 -6.33 -8.06
CA THR A 85 -6.41 -6.01 -8.85
C THR A 85 -5.18 -6.00 -7.97
N LEU A 86 -4.15 -6.74 -8.40
CA LEU A 86 -2.82 -6.64 -7.85
C LEU A 86 -2.15 -5.40 -8.39
N LEU A 87 -1.74 -4.51 -7.50
CA LEU A 87 -1.01 -3.30 -7.82
C LEU A 87 0.44 -3.39 -7.33
N GLU A 88 1.37 -2.90 -8.14
CA GLU A 88 2.65 -2.42 -7.64
C GLU A 88 2.50 -0.94 -7.28
N VAL A 89 2.86 -0.58 -6.06
CA VAL A 89 2.69 0.78 -5.52
C VAL A 89 4.04 1.37 -5.19
N HIS A 90 4.38 2.50 -5.80
CA HIS A 90 5.56 3.30 -5.47
C HIS A 90 5.19 4.36 -4.44
N LEU A 91 5.74 4.23 -3.24
CA LEU A 91 5.52 5.17 -2.14
C LEU A 91 6.49 6.34 -2.25
N ILE A 92 6.09 7.40 -2.93
CA ILE A 92 6.92 8.60 -3.19
C ILE A 92 7.10 9.42 -1.92
N THR A 93 6.01 9.72 -1.21
CA THR A 93 6.04 10.25 0.15
C THR A 93 5.68 9.15 1.14
N GLY A 94 6.21 9.16 2.35
CA GLY A 94 6.04 8.06 3.32
C GLY A 94 5.36 8.52 4.60
N ARG A 95 4.06 8.79 4.58
CA ARG A 95 3.26 9.12 5.76
C ARG A 95 2.53 7.89 6.28
N SER A 96 2.20 7.91 7.57
CA SER A 96 1.44 6.83 8.19
C SER A 96 0.14 6.57 7.45
N HIS A 97 -0.17 5.31 7.19
CA HIS A 97 -1.36 4.82 6.48
C HIS A 97 -1.55 5.39 5.06
N GLN A 98 -0.56 6.06 4.48
CA GLN A 98 -0.71 6.78 3.22
C GLN A 98 -1.26 5.91 2.08
N ILE A 99 -0.64 4.76 1.78
CA ILE A 99 -1.10 3.85 0.70
C ILE A 99 -2.54 3.41 0.95
N ARG A 100 -2.84 3.01 2.19
CA ARG A 100 -4.15 2.49 2.59
C ARG A 100 -5.27 3.53 2.38
N ALA A 101 -5.06 4.74 2.89
CA ALA A 101 -6.01 5.84 2.75
C ALA A 101 -6.09 6.36 1.31
N HIS A 102 -4.97 6.45 0.61
CA HIS A 102 -4.91 6.92 -0.78
C HIS A 102 -5.70 5.99 -1.72
N LEU A 103 -5.43 4.68 -1.69
CA LEU A 103 -6.15 3.72 -2.52
C LEU A 103 -7.65 3.65 -2.17
N SER A 104 -7.99 3.75 -0.89
CA SER A 104 -9.39 3.85 -0.45
C SER A 104 -10.07 5.11 -0.98
N SER A 105 -9.38 6.25 -1.00
CA SER A 105 -9.93 7.54 -1.46
C SER A 105 -10.32 7.56 -2.95
N ILE A 106 -9.70 6.70 -3.75
CA ILE A 106 -10.00 6.55 -5.18
C ILE A 106 -10.96 5.39 -5.49
N GLY A 107 -11.56 4.78 -4.46
CA GLY A 107 -12.54 3.70 -4.62
C GLY A 107 -11.95 2.29 -4.78
N HIS A 108 -10.65 2.12 -4.55
CA HIS A 108 -9.95 0.84 -4.61
C HIS A 108 -9.30 0.47 -3.27
N PRO A 109 -10.09 0.24 -2.20
CA PRO A 109 -9.55 -0.08 -0.89
C PRO A 109 -8.79 -1.41 -0.91
N ILE A 110 -7.77 -1.50 -0.06
CA ILE A 110 -6.98 -2.74 0.09
C ILE A 110 -7.84 -3.82 0.75
N ILE A 111 -7.82 -5.01 0.19
CA ILE A 111 -8.51 -6.17 0.72
C ILE A 111 -7.89 -6.60 2.05
N GLY A 112 -8.76 -6.89 3.03
CA GLY A 112 -8.35 -7.24 4.39
C GLY A 112 -8.06 -6.03 5.29
N ASP A 113 -8.14 -4.81 4.76
CA ASP A 113 -7.96 -3.61 5.56
C ASP A 113 -9.21 -3.31 6.39
N ILE A 114 -9.14 -3.52 7.71
CA ILE A 114 -10.27 -3.30 8.61
C ILE A 114 -10.60 -1.82 8.85
N LYS A 115 -9.65 -0.92 8.57
CA LYS A 115 -9.78 0.51 8.85
C LYS A 115 -10.24 1.33 7.63
N TYR A 116 -9.73 1.02 6.46
CA TYR A 116 -9.99 1.73 5.20
C TYR A 116 -10.67 0.86 4.14
N GLY A 117 -10.80 -0.44 4.39
CA GLY A 117 -11.34 -1.42 3.45
C GLY A 117 -12.85 -1.50 3.41
N ASP A 118 -13.36 -2.25 2.44
CA ASP A 118 -14.77 -2.59 2.33
C ASP A 118 -15.11 -3.80 3.21
N LYS A 119 -16.10 -3.64 4.08
CA LYS A 119 -16.47 -4.68 5.06
C LYS A 119 -17.03 -5.94 4.40
N ARG A 120 -17.78 -5.83 3.29
CA ARG A 120 -18.39 -6.97 2.60
C ARG A 120 -17.33 -7.78 1.88
N ILE A 121 -16.45 -7.09 1.16
CA ILE A 121 -15.32 -7.71 0.47
C ILE A 121 -14.39 -8.38 1.49
N ASN A 122 -14.08 -7.70 2.58
CA ASN A 122 -13.23 -8.27 3.64
C ASN A 122 -13.84 -9.51 4.27
N ALA A 123 -15.17 -9.54 4.50
CA ALA A 123 -15.86 -10.72 5.00
C ALA A 123 -15.74 -11.91 4.04
N PHE A 124 -15.97 -11.67 2.74
CA PHE A 124 -15.81 -12.68 1.70
C PHE A 124 -14.39 -13.28 1.68
N TYR A 125 -13.36 -12.43 1.67
CA TYR A 125 -11.97 -12.90 1.66
C TYR A 125 -11.56 -13.59 2.96
N LYS A 126 -12.11 -13.17 4.09
CA LYS A 126 -11.90 -13.84 5.38
C LYS A 126 -12.49 -15.26 5.38
N GLU A 127 -13.72 -15.43 4.92
CA GLU A 127 -14.42 -16.71 4.90
C GLU A 127 -13.81 -17.70 3.90
N ASN A 128 -13.47 -17.24 2.69
CA ASN A 128 -13.05 -18.11 1.60
C ASN A 128 -11.53 -18.32 1.52
N TYR A 129 -10.73 -17.36 1.99
CA TYR A 129 -9.26 -17.37 1.84
C TYR A 129 -8.51 -17.15 3.15
N HIS A 130 -9.23 -17.02 4.28
CA HIS A 130 -8.65 -16.76 5.60
C HIS A 130 -7.78 -15.49 5.67
N VAL A 131 -8.15 -14.46 4.91
CA VAL A 131 -7.51 -13.14 4.94
C VAL A 131 -7.96 -12.40 6.20
N THR A 132 -7.04 -12.16 7.13
CA THR A 132 -7.30 -11.53 8.44
C THR A 132 -6.65 -10.16 8.62
N SER A 133 -5.82 -9.74 7.66
CA SER A 133 -5.14 -8.45 7.66
C SER A 133 -5.02 -7.90 6.24
N GLN A 134 -4.70 -6.62 6.12
CA GLN A 134 -4.55 -5.97 4.82
C GLN A 134 -3.51 -6.67 3.94
N LEU A 135 -3.89 -6.96 2.70
CA LEU A 135 -2.99 -7.50 1.67
C LEU A 135 -2.15 -6.35 1.08
N LEU A 136 -1.24 -5.85 1.91
CA LEU A 136 -0.24 -4.83 1.59
C LEU A 136 1.12 -5.34 2.07
N HIS A 137 2.06 -5.48 1.16
CA HIS A 137 3.38 -6.05 1.41
C HIS A 137 4.48 -5.11 0.92
N ALA A 138 5.43 -4.77 1.78
CA ALA A 138 6.64 -4.07 1.38
C ALA A 138 7.50 -5.03 0.56
N HIS A 139 7.45 -4.88 -0.76
CA HIS A 139 8.00 -5.86 -1.69
C HIS A 139 9.48 -5.62 -1.98
N HIS A 140 9.84 -4.41 -2.43
CA HIS A 140 11.24 -4.12 -2.70
C HIS A 140 11.60 -2.67 -2.43
N VAL A 141 12.89 -2.46 -2.26
CA VAL A 141 13.52 -1.16 -2.03
C VAL A 141 14.69 -1.01 -2.97
N ILE A 142 14.81 0.14 -3.61
CA ILE A 142 15.98 0.53 -4.40
C ILE A 142 16.74 1.58 -3.58
N LEU A 143 17.98 1.28 -3.23
CA LEU A 143 18.84 2.19 -2.48
C LEU A 143 19.49 3.23 -3.40
N PRO A 144 19.94 4.39 -2.88
CA PRO A 144 20.57 5.43 -3.69
C PRO A 144 21.82 4.97 -4.45
N ASP A 145 22.49 3.92 -3.97
CA ASP A 145 23.64 3.30 -4.62
C ASP A 145 23.27 2.24 -5.67
N GLY A 146 21.97 2.11 -6.01
CA GLY A 146 21.44 1.19 -7.00
C GLY A 146 21.22 -0.24 -6.50
N ARG A 147 21.49 -0.55 -5.23
CA ARG A 147 21.19 -1.87 -4.68
C ARG A 147 19.70 -2.11 -4.60
N TYR A 148 19.28 -3.27 -5.08
CA TYR A 148 17.90 -3.76 -5.05
C TYR A 148 17.76 -4.80 -3.93
N ILE A 149 16.77 -4.62 -3.08
CA ILE A 149 16.47 -5.52 -1.97
C ILE A 149 15.00 -5.91 -2.08
N GLU A 150 14.72 -7.20 -2.20
CA GLU A 150 13.37 -7.74 -2.37
C GLU A 150 13.01 -8.68 -1.23
N ALA A 151 11.73 -8.66 -0.85
CA ALA A 151 11.11 -9.59 0.07
C ALA A 151 10.07 -10.43 -0.67
N ALA A 152 10.16 -11.75 -0.54
CA ALA A 152 9.17 -12.66 -1.14
C ALA A 152 7.75 -12.38 -0.62
N LEU A 153 6.75 -12.61 -1.46
CA LEU A 153 5.36 -12.52 -1.06
C LEU A 153 5.03 -13.61 -0.01
N PRO A 154 4.31 -13.27 1.06
CA PRO A 154 3.82 -14.25 2.02
C PRO A 154 2.86 -15.28 1.40
N ASP A 155 2.78 -16.47 1.98
CA ASP A 155 1.96 -17.59 1.47
C ASP A 155 0.47 -17.25 1.27
N ILE A 156 -0.05 -16.30 2.04
CA ILE A 156 -1.44 -15.85 1.91
C ILE A 156 -1.75 -15.33 0.50
N TRP A 157 -0.75 -14.79 -0.23
CA TRP A 157 -0.93 -14.25 -1.56
C TRP A 157 -1.22 -15.35 -2.60
N SER A 158 -0.60 -16.53 -2.46
CA SER A 158 -0.90 -17.68 -3.33
C SER A 158 -2.31 -18.22 -3.13
N ARG A 159 -2.88 -18.12 -1.91
CA ARG A 159 -4.26 -18.54 -1.62
C ARG A 159 -5.29 -17.67 -2.33
N VAL A 160 -5.00 -16.42 -2.58
CA VAL A 160 -5.90 -15.48 -3.28
C VAL A 160 -5.65 -15.44 -4.79
N GLY A 161 -4.88 -16.39 -5.34
CA GLY A 161 -4.69 -16.57 -6.78
C GLY A 161 -3.53 -15.77 -7.39
N LEU A 162 -2.54 -15.42 -6.56
CA LEU A 162 -1.35 -14.66 -6.96
C LEU A 162 -0.07 -15.48 -6.92
#